data_c8454dd36fad1cbfec678f1d06bbb848
#
_entry.id   c8454dd36fad1cbfec678f1d06bbb848
#
_cell.length_a   1.000
_cell.length_b   1.000
_cell.length_c   1.000
_cell.angle_alpha   90.00
_cell.angle_beta   90.00
_cell.angle_gamma   90.00
#
_symmetry.space_group_name_H-M   'P 1'
#
loop_
_entity.id
_entity.type
_entity.pdbx_description
1 polymer ?
#
loop_
_entity_poly.entity_id
_entity_poly.type
_entity_poly.pdbx_seq_one_letter_code
_entity_poly.pdbx_strand_id
1 'polypeptide(L)'
;MMDKKRKKVEQYIEQYQMIGRGDRIVTGVSGGADSVCLLFVLCELRKKLGFEVIVCHVNHQLRAEAAEQDEAYVKELCRKLDVPCRIFHENVELIAKNGKKSLEEAGRIVRSNAFETVCRESGANKIATAHHKNDNAETVLLNLARGSGLQGMCGIRPVYGNRIRPLLCLTRKEIEEWLEEEQISYCTDETNEEDEYTRNRIRHKILPVMEQEINRQTVEHINRLSLQAEEIWEYLNLQTDAAWRQMVHPVDVSEENPEEKQQGKKEEKPAGLRIEEEEYAELPGVLKSLLIRRCICEMAEVQKDIEAVHMEAVRGLFGRQVGKSRDLPYQLRAVRTYAGVEIRRRSEDRDQKKNQKKAQ
;
A
#
# COMPACT_ATOMS: atom_id res chain seq x y z
N MET A 1 1.46 -34.34 5.48
CA MET A 1 1.05 -33.13 4.75
C MET A 1 1.49 -31.85 5.48
N MET A 2 1.42 -31.81 6.77
CA MET A 2 1.82 -30.72 7.70
C MET A 2 3.19 -30.10 7.39
N ASP A 3 4.22 -30.93 7.21
CA ASP A 3 5.57 -30.48 6.87
C ASP A 3 5.64 -29.70 5.54
N LYS A 4 4.73 -29.93 4.59
CA LYS A 4 4.70 -29.25 3.29
C LYS A 4 4.24 -27.80 3.36
N LYS A 5 3.12 -27.51 4.08
CA LYS A 5 2.56 -26.15 4.22
C LYS A 5 3.52 -25.27 5.00
N ARG A 6 4.06 -25.78 6.12
CA ARG A 6 5.07 -25.09 6.93
C ARG A 6 6.34 -24.79 6.14
N LYS A 7 6.89 -25.78 5.43
CA LYS A 7 8.07 -25.58 4.57
C LYS A 7 7.81 -24.53 3.48
N LYS A 8 6.61 -24.53 2.89
CA LYS A 8 6.22 -23.54 1.89
C LYS A 8 6.25 -22.11 2.46
N VAL A 9 5.71 -21.90 3.67
CA VAL A 9 5.76 -20.60 4.34
C VAL A 9 7.19 -20.23 4.74
N GLU A 10 7.97 -21.16 5.27
CA GLU A 10 9.37 -20.95 5.64
C GLU A 10 10.21 -20.53 4.43
N GLN A 11 10.10 -21.25 3.32
CA GLN A 11 10.77 -20.90 2.05
C GLN A 11 10.33 -19.54 1.52
N TYR A 12 9.06 -19.21 1.68
CA TYR A 12 8.53 -17.91 1.27
C TYR A 12 9.08 -16.77 2.14
N ILE A 13 9.18 -16.96 3.45
CA ILE A 13 9.83 -16.04 4.37
C ILE A 13 11.31 -15.80 3.99
N GLU A 14 12.00 -16.87 3.66
CA GLU A 14 13.42 -16.83 3.26
C GLU A 14 13.59 -16.13 1.89
N GLN A 15 12.79 -16.51 0.90
CA GLN A 15 12.81 -15.93 -0.44
C GLN A 15 12.69 -14.41 -0.44
N TYR A 16 11.77 -13.88 0.39
CA TYR A 16 11.50 -12.44 0.48
C TYR A 16 12.22 -11.76 1.66
N GLN A 17 13.13 -12.47 2.33
CA GLN A 17 13.90 -11.95 3.48
C GLN A 17 13.00 -11.25 4.51
N MET A 18 11.83 -11.84 4.77
CA MET A 18 10.80 -11.22 5.61
C MET A 18 11.23 -11.08 7.06
N ILE A 19 11.94 -12.07 7.59
CA ILE A 19 12.28 -12.21 9.00
C ILE A 19 13.77 -12.46 9.15
N GLY A 20 14.44 -11.62 9.93
CA GLY A 20 15.83 -11.76 10.31
C GLY A 20 15.99 -12.21 11.78
N ARG A 21 17.19 -12.70 12.11
CA ARG A 21 17.51 -13.05 13.49
C ARG A 21 17.53 -11.79 14.37
N GLY A 22 16.87 -11.85 15.51
CA GLY A 22 16.73 -10.72 16.43
C GLY A 22 15.56 -9.77 16.10
N ASP A 23 14.82 -10.01 15.02
CA ASP A 23 13.61 -9.25 14.74
C ASP A 23 12.59 -9.39 15.88
N ARG A 24 11.83 -8.34 16.09
CA ARG A 24 10.65 -8.34 16.96
C ARG A 24 9.42 -7.99 16.13
N ILE A 25 8.45 -8.92 16.06
CA ILE A 25 7.34 -8.89 15.12
C ILE A 25 6.04 -8.66 15.87
N VAL A 26 5.32 -7.59 15.49
CA VAL A 26 3.92 -7.41 15.90
C VAL A 26 3.02 -8.14 14.92
N THR A 27 2.14 -9.01 15.39
CA THR A 27 1.15 -9.68 14.56
C THR A 27 -0.26 -9.32 14.97
N GLY A 28 -1.11 -8.96 13.99
CA GLY A 28 -2.53 -8.71 14.21
C GLY A 28 -3.31 -10.02 14.31
N VAL A 29 -4.00 -10.25 15.43
CA VAL A 29 -4.81 -11.44 15.64
C VAL A 29 -6.25 -11.04 15.97
N SER A 30 -7.18 -11.34 15.04
CA SER A 30 -8.62 -11.06 15.21
C SER A 30 -9.37 -12.21 15.87
N GLY A 31 -8.80 -13.40 15.92
CA GLY A 31 -9.47 -14.64 16.32
C GLY A 31 -9.87 -15.53 15.12
N GLY A 32 -10.03 -14.97 13.93
CA GLY A 32 -10.38 -15.71 12.72
C GLY A 32 -9.22 -16.56 12.19
N ALA A 33 -9.56 -17.55 11.35
CA ALA A 33 -8.66 -18.61 10.86
C ALA A 33 -7.32 -18.09 10.34
N ASP A 34 -7.31 -17.06 9.47
CA ASP A 34 -6.08 -16.57 8.85
C ASP A 34 -5.11 -16.00 9.89
N SER A 35 -5.64 -15.21 10.84
CA SER A 35 -4.83 -14.56 11.88
C SER A 35 -4.32 -15.56 12.92
N VAL A 36 -5.11 -16.58 13.23
CA VAL A 36 -4.73 -17.67 14.13
C VAL A 36 -3.66 -18.54 13.48
N CYS A 37 -3.81 -18.89 12.20
CA CYS A 37 -2.80 -19.62 11.43
C CYS A 37 -1.47 -18.85 11.38
N LEU A 38 -1.50 -17.53 11.11
CA LEU A 38 -0.31 -16.71 11.12
C LEU A 38 0.41 -16.75 12.47
N LEU A 39 -0.33 -16.54 13.57
CA LEU A 39 0.25 -16.58 14.92
C LEU A 39 0.89 -17.94 15.19
N PHE A 40 0.20 -19.03 14.87
CA PHE A 40 0.70 -20.39 15.07
C PHE A 40 2.01 -20.62 14.32
N VAL A 41 2.06 -20.30 13.03
CA VAL A 41 3.25 -20.40 12.18
C VAL A 41 4.42 -19.58 12.72
N LEU A 42 4.18 -18.34 13.12
CA LEU A 42 5.22 -17.49 13.70
C LEU A 42 5.76 -18.08 15.01
N CYS A 43 4.89 -18.61 15.86
CA CYS A 43 5.29 -19.25 17.10
C CYS A 43 6.12 -20.52 16.89
N GLU A 44 5.83 -21.32 15.88
CA GLU A 44 6.63 -22.48 15.51
C GLU A 44 8.02 -22.09 14.99
N LEU A 45 8.08 -21.04 14.16
CA LEU A 45 9.33 -20.61 13.52
C LEU A 45 10.23 -19.77 14.43
N ARG A 46 9.68 -19.11 15.48
CA ARG A 46 10.43 -18.14 16.30
C ARG A 46 11.71 -18.70 16.92
N LYS A 47 11.68 -19.97 17.38
CA LYS A 47 12.88 -20.60 17.99
C LYS A 47 13.95 -20.92 16.96
N LYS A 48 13.52 -21.39 15.78
CA LYS A 48 14.42 -21.76 14.67
C LYS A 48 15.08 -20.53 14.05
N LEU A 49 14.31 -19.48 13.78
CA LEU A 49 14.78 -18.27 13.11
C LEU A 49 15.31 -17.21 14.09
N GLY A 50 15.04 -17.34 15.38
CA GLY A 50 15.60 -16.46 16.42
C GLY A 50 14.97 -15.06 16.45
N PHE A 51 13.64 -14.97 16.45
CA PHE A 51 12.88 -13.72 16.55
C PHE A 51 11.82 -13.77 17.65
N GLU A 52 11.27 -12.63 18.02
CA GLU A 52 10.20 -12.49 19.00
C GLU A 52 8.87 -12.14 18.34
N VAL A 53 7.76 -12.58 18.95
CA VAL A 53 6.39 -12.31 18.50
C VAL A 53 5.62 -11.59 19.59
N ILE A 54 4.88 -10.56 19.20
CA ILE A 54 3.95 -9.82 20.06
C ILE A 54 2.61 -9.75 19.34
N VAL A 55 1.54 -10.15 20.01
CA VAL A 55 0.18 -10.09 19.47
C VAL A 55 -0.42 -8.71 19.74
N CYS A 56 -1.05 -8.15 18.71
CA CYS A 56 -1.93 -7.00 18.82
C CYS A 56 -3.35 -7.42 18.40
N HIS A 57 -4.28 -7.34 19.34
CA HIS A 57 -5.72 -7.53 19.10
C HIS A 57 -6.42 -6.18 19.17
N VAL A 58 -7.33 -5.93 18.22
CA VAL A 58 -8.16 -4.73 18.21
C VAL A 58 -9.62 -5.14 18.28
N ASN A 59 -10.26 -4.85 19.41
CA ASN A 59 -11.68 -4.98 19.60
C ASN A 59 -12.37 -3.72 19.02
N HIS A 60 -13.08 -3.89 17.92
CA HIS A 60 -13.71 -2.79 17.18
C HIS A 60 -15.01 -2.28 17.82
N GLN A 61 -15.50 -2.91 18.89
CA GLN A 61 -16.73 -2.59 19.60
C GLN A 61 -18.00 -2.55 18.73
N LEU A 62 -17.99 -3.27 17.59
CA LEU A 62 -19.13 -3.32 16.68
C LEU A 62 -20.24 -4.27 17.17
N ARG A 63 -19.88 -5.27 17.98
CA ARG A 63 -20.78 -6.30 18.52
C ARG A 63 -20.33 -6.67 19.94
N ALA A 64 -21.00 -6.16 20.93
CA ALA A 64 -20.54 -6.27 22.32
C ALA A 64 -20.15 -7.71 22.73
N GLU A 65 -21.07 -8.67 22.63
CA GLU A 65 -20.83 -10.04 23.11
C GLU A 65 -19.84 -10.84 22.23
N ALA A 66 -19.96 -10.79 20.90
CA ALA A 66 -19.06 -11.52 19.99
C ALA A 66 -17.62 -10.97 20.07
N ALA A 67 -17.46 -9.65 20.15
CA ALA A 67 -16.15 -9.03 20.26
C ALA A 67 -15.46 -9.33 21.62
N GLU A 68 -16.22 -9.51 22.70
CA GLU A 68 -15.70 -9.96 24.01
C GLU A 68 -15.28 -11.44 23.97
N GLN A 69 -16.02 -12.28 23.26
CA GLN A 69 -15.68 -13.70 23.06
C GLN A 69 -14.40 -13.84 22.23
N ASP A 70 -14.27 -13.11 21.13
CA ASP A 70 -13.06 -13.07 20.30
C ASP A 70 -11.84 -12.63 21.11
N GLU A 71 -11.99 -11.58 21.92
CA GLU A 71 -10.94 -11.07 22.79
C GLU A 71 -10.53 -12.11 23.85
N ALA A 72 -11.50 -12.76 24.49
CA ALA A 72 -11.24 -13.80 25.48
C ALA A 72 -10.51 -15.01 24.84
N TYR A 73 -10.93 -15.42 23.65
CA TYR A 73 -10.28 -16.45 22.87
C TYR A 73 -8.83 -16.09 22.55
N VAL A 74 -8.56 -14.88 22.03
CA VAL A 74 -7.20 -14.42 21.68
C VAL A 74 -6.31 -14.36 22.93
N LYS A 75 -6.82 -13.87 24.07
CA LYS A 75 -6.09 -13.88 25.35
C LYS A 75 -5.65 -15.28 25.75
N GLU A 76 -6.58 -16.22 25.72
CA GLU A 76 -6.30 -17.62 26.09
C GLU A 76 -5.32 -18.27 25.11
N LEU A 77 -5.46 -18.01 23.81
CA LEU A 77 -4.53 -18.50 22.79
C LEU A 77 -3.11 -17.97 23.04
N CYS A 78 -2.97 -16.66 23.30
CA CYS A 78 -1.68 -16.04 23.61
C CYS A 78 -1.04 -16.64 24.89
N ARG A 79 -1.85 -16.89 25.92
CA ARG A 79 -1.40 -17.55 27.15
C ARG A 79 -0.86 -18.96 26.89
N LYS A 80 -1.57 -19.76 26.07
CA LYS A 80 -1.16 -21.12 25.69
C LYS A 80 0.13 -21.14 24.87
N LEU A 81 0.32 -20.16 23.98
CA LEU A 81 1.49 -20.04 23.12
C LEU A 81 2.67 -19.29 23.77
N ASP A 82 2.50 -18.79 24.99
CA ASP A 82 3.49 -18.00 25.71
C ASP A 82 3.96 -16.80 24.85
N VAL A 83 3.00 -15.94 24.44
CA VAL A 83 3.21 -14.77 23.60
C VAL A 83 2.60 -13.54 24.26
N PRO A 84 3.33 -12.41 24.40
CA PRO A 84 2.75 -11.15 24.88
C PRO A 84 1.59 -10.69 23.99
N CYS A 85 0.49 -10.23 24.62
CA CYS A 85 -0.68 -9.71 23.92
C CYS A 85 -0.98 -8.29 24.36
N ARG A 86 -1.21 -7.39 23.38
CA ARG A 86 -1.72 -6.03 23.56
C ARG A 86 -3.11 -5.94 22.97
N ILE A 87 -4.05 -5.37 23.73
CA ILE A 87 -5.44 -5.23 23.33
C ILE A 87 -5.82 -3.76 23.28
N PHE A 88 -6.49 -3.39 22.20
CA PHE A 88 -7.04 -2.06 21.99
C PHE A 88 -8.56 -2.16 21.84
N HIS A 89 -9.26 -1.22 22.46
CA HIS A 89 -10.71 -1.08 22.34
C HIS A 89 -11.01 0.22 21.61
N GLU A 90 -11.60 0.13 20.43
CA GLU A 90 -11.80 1.28 19.55
C GLU A 90 -13.21 1.26 18.95
N ASN A 91 -13.93 2.35 19.12
CA ASN A 91 -15.24 2.51 18.50
C ASN A 91 -15.09 2.92 17.04
N VAL A 92 -15.05 1.92 16.14
CA VAL A 92 -14.82 2.13 14.70
C VAL A 92 -15.98 2.89 14.03
N GLU A 93 -17.23 2.73 14.49
CA GLU A 93 -18.38 3.48 13.96
C GLU A 93 -18.23 4.98 14.18
N LEU A 94 -17.82 5.37 15.39
CA LEU A 94 -17.60 6.78 15.73
C LEU A 94 -16.47 7.37 14.90
N ILE A 95 -15.37 6.61 14.69
CA ILE A 95 -14.22 7.03 13.88
C ILE A 95 -14.62 7.15 12.42
N ALA A 96 -15.39 6.21 11.88
CA ALA A 96 -15.90 6.25 10.50
C ALA A 96 -16.77 7.49 10.27
N LYS A 97 -17.73 7.75 11.19
CA LYS A 97 -18.63 8.90 11.14
C LYS A 97 -17.89 10.23 11.19
N ASN A 98 -16.98 10.38 12.14
CA ASN A 98 -16.20 11.61 12.30
C ASN A 98 -15.24 11.86 11.12
N GLY A 99 -14.66 10.80 10.58
CA GLY A 99 -13.73 10.86 9.45
C GLY A 99 -14.38 10.87 8.06
N LYS A 100 -15.72 10.76 7.97
CA LYS A 100 -16.46 10.57 6.71
C LYS A 100 -15.88 9.43 5.87
N LYS A 101 -15.59 8.29 6.51
CA LYS A 101 -14.97 7.11 5.92
C LYS A 101 -15.93 5.92 6.00
N SER A 102 -15.67 4.89 5.18
CA SER A 102 -16.35 3.61 5.35
C SER A 102 -15.88 2.91 6.64
N LEU A 103 -16.72 2.02 7.20
CA LEU A 103 -16.35 1.21 8.37
C LEU A 103 -15.08 0.37 8.10
N GLU A 104 -14.95 -0.17 6.89
CA GLU A 104 -13.75 -0.93 6.49
C GLU A 104 -12.48 -0.05 6.51
N GLU A 105 -12.56 1.17 5.95
CA GLU A 105 -11.43 2.11 5.95
C GLU A 105 -11.07 2.57 7.37
N ALA A 106 -12.07 2.88 8.19
CA ALA A 106 -11.87 3.25 9.58
C ALA A 106 -11.23 2.11 10.37
N GLY A 107 -11.71 0.87 10.21
CA GLY A 107 -11.13 -0.31 10.85
C GLY A 107 -9.68 -0.59 10.41
N ARG A 108 -9.34 -0.31 9.15
CA ARG A 108 -7.95 -0.41 8.67
C ARG A 108 -7.04 0.63 9.31
N ILE A 109 -7.51 1.86 9.45
CA ILE A 109 -6.76 2.96 10.10
C ILE A 109 -6.51 2.62 11.57
N VAL A 110 -7.55 2.22 12.29
CA VAL A 110 -7.47 1.84 13.70
C VAL A 110 -6.45 0.72 13.91
N ARG A 111 -6.54 -0.36 13.11
CA ARG A 111 -5.58 -1.47 13.17
C ARG A 111 -4.15 -1.01 12.87
N SER A 112 -3.97 -0.15 11.86
CA SER A 112 -2.66 0.37 11.51
C SER A 112 -2.06 1.16 12.67
N ASN A 113 -2.83 2.05 13.29
CA ASN A 113 -2.40 2.87 14.42
C ASN A 113 -2.07 2.00 15.66
N ALA A 114 -2.88 0.98 15.95
CA ALA A 114 -2.61 0.04 17.03
C ALA A 114 -1.29 -0.72 16.81
N PHE A 115 -1.04 -1.23 15.60
CA PHE A 115 0.21 -1.91 15.28
C PHE A 115 1.44 -1.00 15.42
N GLU A 116 1.37 0.22 14.89
CA GLU A 116 2.45 1.21 15.02
C GLU A 116 2.70 1.60 16.49
N THR A 117 1.63 1.69 17.29
CA THR A 117 1.75 1.97 18.73
C THR A 117 2.47 0.83 19.45
N VAL A 118 2.08 -0.44 19.20
CA VAL A 118 2.77 -1.60 19.78
C VAL A 118 4.22 -1.67 19.32
N CYS A 119 4.51 -1.40 18.04
CA CYS A 119 5.87 -1.35 17.51
C CYS A 119 6.73 -0.33 18.29
N ARG A 120 6.22 0.88 18.47
CA ARG A 120 6.92 1.96 19.19
C ARG A 120 7.18 1.62 20.65
N GLU A 121 6.17 1.06 21.34
CA GLU A 121 6.26 0.72 22.78
C GLU A 121 7.17 -0.47 23.06
N SER A 122 7.19 -1.46 22.16
CA SER A 122 7.92 -2.70 22.35
C SER A 122 9.30 -2.70 21.65
N GLY A 123 9.60 -1.69 20.82
CA GLY A 123 10.77 -1.69 19.96
C GLY A 123 10.70 -2.71 18.83
N ALA A 124 9.48 -3.13 18.43
CA ALA A 124 9.31 -4.05 17.30
C ALA A 124 9.59 -3.34 15.98
N ASN A 125 10.23 -4.04 15.07
CA ASN A 125 10.68 -3.52 13.77
C ASN A 125 9.91 -4.09 12.59
N LYS A 126 9.00 -5.05 12.82
CA LYS A 126 8.18 -5.69 11.79
C LYS A 126 6.72 -5.82 12.21
N ILE A 127 5.81 -5.77 11.23
CA ILE A 127 4.38 -6.01 11.39
C ILE A 127 3.98 -7.13 10.46
N ALA A 128 3.50 -8.24 10.99
CA ALA A 128 2.97 -9.37 10.22
C ALA A 128 1.45 -9.30 10.09
N THR A 129 0.95 -9.51 8.88
CA THR A 129 -0.49 -9.56 8.59
C THR A 129 -0.86 -10.83 7.83
N ALA A 130 -2.04 -11.37 8.11
CA ALA A 130 -2.49 -12.68 7.65
C ALA A 130 -3.12 -12.68 6.25
N HIS A 131 -2.64 -11.83 5.33
CA HIS A 131 -3.10 -11.86 3.94
C HIS A 131 -2.64 -13.14 3.26
N HIS A 132 -3.53 -13.72 2.46
CA HIS A 132 -3.31 -14.96 1.72
C HIS A 132 -3.58 -14.79 0.22
N LYS A 133 -3.39 -15.84 -0.60
CA LYS A 133 -3.53 -15.78 -2.07
C LYS A 133 -4.89 -15.29 -2.56
N ASN A 134 -5.97 -15.69 -1.88
CA ASN A 134 -7.31 -15.24 -2.28
C ASN A 134 -7.47 -13.72 -2.05
N ASP A 135 -6.95 -13.18 -0.93
CA ASP A 135 -6.93 -11.72 -0.71
C ASP A 135 -6.18 -10.97 -1.81
N ASN A 136 -5.06 -11.55 -2.28
CA ASN A 136 -4.33 -10.95 -3.39
C ASN A 136 -5.14 -10.99 -4.69
N ALA A 137 -5.77 -12.12 -5.01
CA ALA A 137 -6.64 -12.24 -6.18
C ALA A 137 -7.82 -11.25 -6.13
N GLU A 138 -8.48 -11.12 -4.97
CA GLU A 138 -9.52 -10.10 -4.75
C GLU A 138 -9.00 -8.68 -5.02
N THR A 139 -7.79 -8.37 -4.52
CA THR A 139 -7.16 -7.05 -4.68
C THR A 139 -6.83 -6.76 -6.14
N VAL A 140 -6.26 -7.74 -6.85
CA VAL A 140 -5.93 -7.61 -8.28
C VAL A 140 -7.19 -7.37 -9.11
N LEU A 141 -8.25 -8.16 -8.89
CA LEU A 141 -9.53 -7.98 -9.60
C LEU A 141 -10.18 -6.62 -9.29
N LEU A 142 -10.15 -6.20 -8.03
CA LEU A 142 -10.67 -4.89 -7.63
C LEU A 142 -9.90 -3.75 -8.30
N ASN A 143 -8.57 -3.85 -8.35
CA ASN A 143 -7.72 -2.85 -8.98
C ASN A 143 -7.89 -2.83 -10.51
N LEU A 144 -8.06 -4.00 -11.14
CA LEU A 144 -8.39 -4.12 -12.55
C LEU A 144 -9.70 -3.40 -12.86
N ALA A 145 -10.76 -3.68 -12.09
CA ALA A 145 -12.07 -3.06 -12.26
C ALA A 145 -12.06 -1.53 -12.06
N ARG A 146 -11.11 -1.03 -11.24
CA ARG A 146 -10.90 0.41 -11.01
C ARG A 146 -9.97 1.08 -12.01
N GLY A 147 -9.39 0.34 -12.95
CA GLY A 147 -8.45 0.90 -13.92
C GLY A 147 -7.09 1.31 -13.34
N SER A 148 -6.63 0.66 -12.27
CA SER A 148 -5.41 1.05 -11.54
C SER A 148 -4.09 0.80 -12.29
N GLY A 149 -4.14 0.35 -13.55
CA GLY A 149 -2.96 0.11 -14.38
C GLY A 149 -2.02 -0.97 -13.82
N LEU A 150 -0.79 -1.01 -14.34
CA LEU A 150 0.19 -2.07 -14.01
C LEU A 150 0.51 -2.13 -12.50
N GLN A 151 0.65 -0.97 -11.84
CA GLN A 151 0.91 -0.91 -10.41
C GLN A 151 -0.19 -1.60 -9.59
N GLY A 152 -1.45 -1.46 -9.99
CA GLY A 152 -2.58 -2.13 -9.35
C GLY A 152 -2.57 -3.63 -9.55
N MET A 153 -2.01 -4.12 -10.67
CA MET A 153 -1.89 -5.55 -10.96
C MET A 153 -0.82 -6.25 -10.11
N CYS A 154 0.12 -5.51 -9.50
CA CYS A 154 1.07 -6.07 -8.54
C CYS A 154 0.37 -6.59 -7.25
N GLY A 155 -0.88 -6.21 -7.01
CA GLY A 155 -1.67 -6.70 -5.89
C GLY A 155 -1.08 -6.40 -4.52
N ILE A 156 -1.09 -7.40 -3.64
CA ILE A 156 -0.56 -7.33 -2.29
C ILE A 156 0.89 -7.82 -2.28
N ARG A 157 1.83 -6.93 -1.94
CA ARG A 157 3.26 -7.29 -1.89
C ARG A 157 3.60 -8.15 -0.67
N PRO A 158 4.51 -9.13 -0.82
CA PRO A 158 5.02 -9.94 0.30
C PRO A 158 5.63 -9.10 1.42
N VAL A 159 6.40 -8.09 1.04
CA VAL A 159 7.04 -7.11 1.92
C VAL A 159 6.73 -5.69 1.43
N TYR A 160 6.35 -4.81 2.36
CA TYR A 160 6.16 -3.39 2.07
C TYR A 160 6.57 -2.55 3.29
N GLY A 161 7.71 -1.91 3.23
CA GLY A 161 8.33 -1.25 4.38
C GLY A 161 8.58 -2.26 5.50
N ASN A 162 8.04 -1.99 6.70
CA ASN A 162 8.13 -2.89 7.84
C ASN A 162 7.03 -3.96 7.89
N ARG A 163 6.12 -4.00 6.90
CA ARG A 163 4.99 -4.95 6.85
C ARG A 163 5.35 -6.19 6.06
N ILE A 164 5.12 -7.36 6.67
CA ILE A 164 5.36 -8.67 6.06
C ILE A 164 4.07 -9.50 6.00
N ARG A 165 3.98 -10.42 5.04
CA ARG A 165 2.79 -11.24 4.80
C ARG A 165 3.18 -12.71 4.56
N PRO A 166 3.53 -13.42 5.63
CA PRO A 166 4.05 -14.79 5.51
C PRO A 166 3.08 -15.79 4.87
N LEU A 167 1.76 -15.58 5.02
CA LEU A 167 0.74 -16.48 4.49
C LEU A 167 0.35 -16.20 3.03
N LEU A 168 0.93 -15.19 2.38
CA LEU A 168 0.57 -14.82 1.00
C LEU A 168 0.87 -15.93 -0.03
N CYS A 169 1.69 -16.91 0.33
CA CYS A 169 1.94 -18.11 -0.47
C CYS A 169 0.85 -19.19 -0.36
N LEU A 170 -0.08 -19.10 0.61
CA LEU A 170 -1.13 -20.08 0.85
C LEU A 170 -2.48 -19.59 0.33
N THR A 171 -3.34 -20.54 -0.06
CA THR A 171 -4.76 -20.27 -0.28
C THR A 171 -5.54 -20.32 1.04
N ARG A 172 -6.74 -19.74 1.07
CA ARG A 172 -7.66 -19.82 2.21
C ARG A 172 -7.93 -21.28 2.59
N LYS A 173 -8.15 -22.15 1.61
CA LYS A 173 -8.37 -23.58 1.80
C LYS A 173 -7.17 -24.26 2.46
N GLU A 174 -5.94 -23.97 2.01
CA GLU A 174 -4.72 -24.51 2.62
C GLU A 174 -4.58 -24.10 4.09
N ILE A 175 -5.02 -22.88 4.45
CA ILE A 175 -5.02 -22.38 5.83
C ILE A 175 -6.03 -23.14 6.70
N GLU A 176 -7.26 -23.28 6.24
CA GLU A 176 -8.32 -23.99 6.96
C GLU A 176 -7.98 -25.47 7.16
N GLU A 177 -7.52 -26.15 6.12
CA GLU A 177 -7.02 -27.52 6.20
C GLU A 177 -5.84 -27.67 7.18
N TRP A 178 -4.96 -26.65 7.26
CA TRP A 178 -3.85 -26.71 8.21
C TRP A 178 -4.32 -26.60 9.65
N LEU A 179 -5.22 -25.68 9.95
CA LEU A 179 -5.79 -25.52 11.30
C LEU A 179 -6.58 -26.78 11.74
N GLU A 180 -7.31 -27.41 10.81
CA GLU A 180 -8.02 -28.67 11.06
C GLU A 180 -7.04 -29.81 11.36
N GLU A 181 -5.98 -29.99 10.56
CA GLU A 181 -4.92 -30.98 10.77
C GLU A 181 -4.24 -30.82 12.14
N GLU A 182 -4.06 -29.59 12.62
CA GLU A 182 -3.46 -29.25 13.92
C GLU A 182 -4.47 -29.22 15.07
N GLN A 183 -5.75 -29.43 14.80
CA GLN A 183 -6.85 -29.34 15.78
C GLN A 183 -6.90 -27.97 16.49
N ILE A 184 -6.56 -26.89 15.75
CA ILE A 184 -6.60 -25.52 16.24
C ILE A 184 -7.98 -24.94 15.94
N SER A 185 -8.72 -24.62 16.98
CA SER A 185 -9.98 -23.88 16.88
C SER A 185 -9.74 -22.42 16.51
N TYR A 186 -10.73 -21.78 15.90
CA TYR A 186 -10.74 -20.34 15.61
C TYR A 186 -12.18 -19.81 15.66
N CYS A 187 -12.32 -18.50 15.79
CA CYS A 187 -13.62 -17.84 15.80
C CYS A 187 -14.15 -17.71 14.36
N THR A 188 -15.41 -18.07 14.14
CA THR A 188 -16.11 -17.84 12.87
C THR A 188 -16.90 -16.54 12.95
N ASP A 189 -16.61 -15.60 12.05
CA ASP A 189 -17.33 -14.33 11.98
C ASP A 189 -18.44 -14.41 10.94
N GLU A 190 -19.70 -14.43 11.40
CA GLU A 190 -20.90 -14.52 10.55
C GLU A 190 -21.10 -13.25 9.68
N THR A 191 -20.48 -12.10 10.02
CA THR A 191 -20.58 -10.86 9.21
C THR A 191 -19.71 -10.84 7.97
N ASN A 192 -18.81 -11.78 7.79
CA ASN A 192 -18.08 -11.91 6.52
C ASN A 192 -19.01 -12.24 5.34
N GLU A 193 -20.27 -12.57 5.60
CA GLU A 193 -21.29 -12.92 4.59
C GLU A 193 -22.00 -11.68 3.99
N GLU A 194 -21.84 -10.49 4.53
CA GLU A 194 -22.51 -9.30 3.98
C GLU A 194 -21.86 -8.82 2.68
N ASP A 195 -22.61 -8.92 1.57
CA ASP A 195 -22.21 -8.47 0.21
C ASP A 195 -22.21 -6.94 0.02
N GLU A 196 -22.32 -6.16 1.07
CA GLU A 196 -22.38 -4.70 1.00
C GLU A 196 -21.09 -4.10 0.41
N TYR A 197 -19.96 -4.68 0.72
CA TYR A 197 -18.66 -4.21 0.24
C TYR A 197 -18.24 -4.85 -1.09
N THR A 198 -17.69 -4.04 -1.99
CA THR A 198 -17.23 -4.50 -3.32
C THR A 198 -16.26 -5.67 -3.23
N ARG A 199 -15.40 -5.70 -2.21
CA ARG A 199 -14.45 -6.79 -1.99
C ARG A 199 -15.16 -8.10 -1.64
N ASN A 200 -16.19 -8.05 -0.79
CA ASN A 200 -16.99 -9.23 -0.45
C ASN A 200 -17.73 -9.78 -1.68
N ARG A 201 -18.23 -8.89 -2.55
CA ARG A 201 -18.84 -9.33 -3.83
C ARG A 201 -17.84 -10.06 -4.74
N ILE A 202 -16.58 -9.61 -4.79
CA ILE A 202 -15.55 -10.33 -5.55
C ILE A 202 -15.30 -11.70 -4.91
N ARG A 203 -15.16 -11.77 -3.58
CA ARG A 203 -14.92 -13.00 -2.81
C ARG A 203 -16.05 -14.02 -2.95
N HIS A 204 -17.30 -13.59 -2.81
CA HIS A 204 -18.45 -14.51 -2.72
C HIS A 204 -19.13 -14.79 -4.06
N LYS A 205 -18.99 -13.88 -5.05
CA LYS A 205 -19.70 -14.03 -6.34
C LYS A 205 -18.76 -14.16 -7.54
N ILE A 206 -17.72 -13.36 -7.63
CA ILE A 206 -16.90 -13.32 -8.86
C ILE A 206 -15.85 -14.43 -8.87
N LEU A 207 -15.01 -14.52 -7.84
CA LEU A 207 -13.98 -15.54 -7.76
C LEU A 207 -14.55 -16.96 -7.82
N PRO A 208 -15.61 -17.34 -7.06
CA PRO A 208 -16.19 -18.66 -7.15
C PRO A 208 -16.70 -19.01 -8.55
N VAL A 209 -17.39 -18.07 -9.23
CA VAL A 209 -17.84 -18.28 -10.61
C VAL A 209 -16.64 -18.48 -11.56
N MET A 210 -15.59 -17.68 -11.43
CA MET A 210 -14.38 -17.86 -12.25
C MET A 210 -13.71 -19.21 -12.00
N GLU A 211 -13.67 -19.69 -10.75
CA GLU A 211 -13.08 -20.99 -10.41
C GLU A 211 -13.94 -22.16 -10.88
N GLN A 212 -15.26 -22.06 -10.82
CA GLN A 212 -16.20 -23.12 -11.20
C GLN A 212 -16.41 -23.21 -12.72
N GLU A 213 -16.65 -22.07 -13.37
CA GLU A 213 -17.10 -22.03 -14.75
C GLU A 213 -15.97 -21.80 -15.75
N ILE A 214 -14.83 -21.22 -15.31
CA ILE A 214 -13.73 -20.88 -16.24
C ILE A 214 -12.51 -21.74 -15.95
N ASN A 215 -11.93 -21.65 -14.75
CA ASN A 215 -10.71 -22.39 -14.41
C ASN A 215 -10.55 -22.54 -12.90
N ARG A 216 -10.47 -23.77 -12.41
CA ARG A 216 -10.27 -24.09 -10.97
C ARG A 216 -8.97 -23.49 -10.38
N GLN A 217 -8.00 -23.12 -11.22
CA GLN A 217 -6.75 -22.51 -10.81
C GLN A 217 -6.76 -20.99 -10.95
N THR A 218 -7.92 -20.36 -11.05
CA THR A 218 -8.04 -18.90 -11.26
C THR A 218 -7.25 -18.10 -10.22
N VAL A 219 -7.37 -18.43 -8.93
CA VAL A 219 -6.61 -17.77 -7.86
C VAL A 219 -5.09 -17.89 -8.08
N GLU A 220 -4.60 -19.08 -8.44
CA GLU A 220 -3.18 -19.31 -8.73
C GLU A 220 -2.71 -18.52 -9.95
N HIS A 221 -3.53 -18.46 -11.01
CA HIS A 221 -3.18 -17.73 -12.23
C HIS A 221 -3.14 -16.23 -11.99
N ILE A 222 -4.08 -15.67 -11.22
CA ILE A 222 -4.07 -14.26 -10.85
C ILE A 222 -2.83 -13.94 -10.00
N ASN A 223 -2.48 -14.79 -9.02
CA ASN A 223 -1.29 -14.59 -8.22
C ASN A 223 0.00 -14.65 -9.06
N ARG A 224 0.09 -15.57 -10.02
CA ARG A 224 1.23 -15.63 -10.95
C ARG A 224 1.33 -14.37 -11.81
N LEU A 225 0.21 -13.88 -12.34
CA LEU A 225 0.18 -12.61 -13.08
C LEU A 225 0.63 -11.44 -12.19
N SER A 226 0.19 -11.40 -10.95
CA SER A 226 0.57 -10.37 -9.97
C SER A 226 2.09 -10.35 -9.74
N LEU A 227 2.74 -11.51 -9.60
CA LEU A 227 4.21 -11.60 -9.47
C LEU A 227 4.92 -11.10 -10.73
N GLN A 228 4.47 -11.50 -11.91
CA GLN A 228 5.05 -11.00 -13.17
C GLN A 228 4.88 -9.48 -13.31
N ALA A 229 3.73 -8.96 -12.92
CA ALA A 229 3.48 -7.51 -12.91
C ALA A 229 4.42 -6.79 -11.94
N GLU A 230 4.71 -7.37 -10.77
CA GLU A 230 5.65 -6.83 -9.79
C GLU A 230 7.08 -6.77 -10.36
N GLU A 231 7.58 -7.85 -10.96
CA GLU A 231 8.90 -7.88 -11.60
C GLU A 231 9.03 -6.80 -12.70
N ILE A 232 8.02 -6.67 -13.57
CA ILE A 232 7.99 -5.64 -14.61
C ILE A 232 7.96 -4.24 -13.97
N TRP A 233 7.15 -4.06 -12.92
CA TRP A 233 7.02 -2.78 -12.22
C TRP A 233 8.34 -2.36 -11.53
N GLU A 234 9.05 -3.29 -10.92
CA GLU A 234 10.37 -3.04 -10.34
C GLU A 234 11.39 -2.62 -11.40
N TYR A 235 11.43 -3.32 -12.53
CA TYR A 235 12.29 -2.93 -13.65
C TYR A 235 11.97 -1.51 -14.15
N LEU A 236 10.68 -1.19 -14.34
CA LEU A 236 10.27 0.16 -14.77
C LEU A 236 10.64 1.24 -13.74
N ASN A 237 10.54 0.94 -12.45
CA ASN A 237 10.98 1.86 -11.41
C ASN A 237 12.49 2.10 -11.46
N LEU A 238 13.30 1.05 -11.63
CA LEU A 238 14.75 1.19 -11.79
C LEU A 238 15.12 2.06 -13.00
N GLN A 239 14.44 1.87 -14.13
CA GLN A 239 14.63 2.70 -15.32
C GLN A 239 14.18 4.15 -15.08
N THR A 240 13.06 4.34 -14.36
CA THR A 240 12.57 5.67 -13.99
C THR A 240 13.53 6.37 -13.02
N ASP A 241 14.16 5.64 -12.08
CA ASP A 241 15.19 6.17 -11.19
C ASP A 241 16.44 6.63 -11.96
N ALA A 242 16.86 5.87 -12.96
CA ALA A 242 17.96 6.25 -13.83
C ALA A 242 17.64 7.54 -14.63
N ALA A 243 16.46 7.57 -15.24
CA ALA A 243 15.96 8.73 -15.96
C ALA A 243 15.83 9.98 -15.06
N TRP A 244 15.31 9.79 -13.83
CA TRP A 244 15.21 10.85 -12.84
C TRP A 244 16.56 11.54 -12.56
N ARG A 245 17.59 10.73 -12.29
CA ARG A 245 18.93 11.26 -11.97
C ARG A 245 19.58 12.01 -13.12
N GLN A 246 19.25 11.63 -14.36
CA GLN A 246 19.83 12.19 -15.56
C GLN A 246 19.17 13.50 -16.00
N MET A 247 17.83 13.59 -15.92
CA MET A 247 17.07 14.62 -16.62
C MET A 247 16.09 15.42 -15.74
N VAL A 248 16.01 15.14 -14.43
CA VAL A 248 15.15 15.91 -13.52
C VAL A 248 16.02 16.74 -12.60
N HIS A 249 15.85 18.06 -12.66
CA HIS A 249 16.62 19.01 -11.89
C HIS A 249 15.71 19.87 -11.00
N PRO A 250 16.14 20.18 -9.76
CA PRO A 250 15.44 21.14 -8.93
C PRO A 250 15.50 22.54 -9.55
N VAL A 251 14.43 23.29 -9.39
CA VAL A 251 14.33 24.69 -9.77
C VAL A 251 14.29 25.51 -8.50
N ASP A 252 15.28 26.40 -8.31
CA ASP A 252 15.37 27.27 -7.14
C ASP A 252 14.57 28.56 -7.37
N VAL A 253 14.08 29.17 -6.27
CA VAL A 253 13.37 30.44 -6.27
C VAL A 253 14.27 31.61 -6.80
N SER A 254 15.59 31.43 -6.75
CA SER A 254 16.58 32.48 -7.07
C SER A 254 16.77 32.79 -8.56
N GLU A 255 16.19 32.00 -9.47
CA GLU A 255 16.27 32.32 -10.92
C GLU A 255 15.30 33.44 -11.33
N GLU A 256 14.26 33.74 -10.53
CA GLU A 256 13.32 34.86 -10.81
C GLU A 256 13.67 36.18 -10.08
N ASN A 257 14.53 36.19 -9.03
CA ASN A 257 14.91 37.38 -8.26
C ASN A 257 16.36 37.31 -7.75
N PRO A 258 17.33 37.95 -8.40
CA PRO A 258 18.75 37.90 -7.98
C PRO A 258 19.07 38.60 -6.66
N GLU A 259 18.14 39.36 -6.07
CA GLU A 259 18.42 40.23 -4.90
C GLU A 259 18.19 39.54 -3.53
N GLU A 260 17.63 38.32 -3.47
CA GLU A 260 17.34 37.61 -2.20
C GLU A 260 18.44 36.64 -1.73
N LYS A 261 19.64 36.73 -2.22
CA LYS A 261 20.76 35.79 -1.97
C LYS A 261 21.40 35.83 -0.57
N GLN A 262 20.86 36.52 0.41
CA GLN A 262 21.51 36.67 1.72
C GLN A 262 20.62 36.42 2.92
N GLN A 263 20.14 35.17 3.10
CA GLN A 263 19.77 34.71 4.45
C GLN A 263 19.69 33.17 4.50
N GLY A 264 20.65 32.56 5.19
CA GLY A 264 20.54 31.30 5.97
C GLY A 264 20.07 30.05 5.22
N LYS A 265 20.99 29.13 4.87
CA LYS A 265 20.73 27.74 4.46
C LYS A 265 19.91 26.99 5.50
N LYS A 266 18.59 26.99 5.37
CA LYS A 266 17.73 25.83 5.71
C LYS A 266 17.62 25.02 4.42
N GLU A 267 17.55 23.68 4.52
CA GLU A 267 17.20 22.79 3.41
C GLU A 267 15.77 23.13 2.97
N GLU A 268 15.62 24.18 2.18
CA GLU A 268 14.34 24.56 1.58
C GLU A 268 14.07 23.61 0.42
N LYS A 269 12.88 23.03 0.40
CA LYS A 269 12.39 22.19 -0.71
C LYS A 269 12.44 22.99 -1.99
N PRO A 270 12.78 22.36 -3.12
CA PRO A 270 12.86 23.07 -4.40
C PRO A 270 11.52 23.72 -4.75
N ALA A 271 11.56 24.92 -5.33
CA ALA A 271 10.37 25.62 -5.80
C ALA A 271 9.64 24.88 -6.92
N GLY A 272 10.36 24.03 -7.64
CA GLY A 272 9.85 23.20 -8.71
C GLY A 272 10.83 22.11 -9.13
N LEU A 273 10.37 21.26 -10.04
CA LEU A 273 11.18 20.25 -10.71
C LEU A 273 11.09 20.47 -12.21
N ARG A 274 12.22 20.51 -12.89
CA ARG A 274 12.33 20.62 -14.35
C ARG A 274 12.71 19.27 -14.95
N ILE A 275 11.96 18.85 -15.98
CA ILE A 275 12.27 17.71 -16.82
C ILE A 275 12.89 18.27 -18.11
N GLU A 276 14.13 17.89 -18.44
CA GLU A 276 14.83 18.34 -19.62
C GLU A 276 14.28 17.69 -20.89
N GLU A 277 14.14 18.48 -21.97
CA GLU A 277 13.43 18.02 -23.18
C GLU A 277 14.25 17.07 -24.02
N GLU A 278 15.55 17.31 -24.16
CA GLU A 278 16.41 16.60 -25.08
C GLU A 278 16.45 15.11 -24.72
N GLU A 279 16.80 14.78 -23.49
CA GLU A 279 16.86 13.41 -22.99
C GLU A 279 15.46 12.79 -22.83
N TYR A 280 14.47 13.58 -22.43
CA TYR A 280 13.09 13.14 -22.31
C TYR A 280 12.52 12.69 -23.66
N ALA A 281 12.89 13.34 -24.76
CA ALA A 281 12.38 12.99 -26.09
C ALA A 281 12.69 11.54 -26.48
N GLU A 282 13.86 11.02 -26.06
CA GLU A 282 14.32 9.65 -26.37
C GLU A 282 13.69 8.56 -25.48
N LEU A 283 13.04 8.93 -24.38
CA LEU A 283 12.45 7.95 -23.48
C LEU A 283 11.28 7.18 -24.11
N PRO A 284 11.12 5.87 -23.82
CA PRO A 284 9.90 5.14 -24.10
C PRO A 284 8.68 5.77 -23.45
N GLY A 285 7.52 5.68 -24.11
CA GLY A 285 6.28 6.33 -23.65
C GLY A 285 5.85 5.97 -22.24
N VAL A 286 6.07 4.73 -21.80
CA VAL A 286 5.78 4.29 -20.44
C VAL A 286 6.66 5.01 -19.40
N LEU A 287 7.96 5.15 -19.67
CA LEU A 287 8.90 5.84 -18.79
C LEU A 287 8.61 7.36 -18.73
N LYS A 288 8.22 7.96 -19.86
CA LYS A 288 7.73 9.35 -19.92
C LYS A 288 6.61 9.60 -18.92
N SER A 289 5.62 8.70 -18.91
CA SER A 289 4.47 8.81 -18.01
C SER A 289 4.86 8.60 -16.54
N LEU A 290 5.71 7.62 -16.25
CA LEU A 290 6.17 7.34 -14.89
C LEU A 290 7.03 8.47 -14.33
N LEU A 291 7.91 9.05 -15.14
CA LEU A 291 8.75 10.17 -14.74
C LEU A 291 7.91 11.41 -14.38
N ILE A 292 6.96 11.75 -15.26
CA ILE A 292 6.02 12.86 -15.00
C ILE A 292 5.22 12.62 -13.73
N ARG A 293 4.65 11.40 -13.57
CA ARG A 293 3.90 11.03 -12.38
C ARG A 293 4.74 11.20 -11.12
N ARG A 294 5.99 10.76 -11.15
CA ARG A 294 6.93 10.90 -10.03
C ARG A 294 7.20 12.36 -9.69
N CYS A 295 7.43 13.22 -10.70
CA CYS A 295 7.61 14.65 -10.47
C CYS A 295 6.38 15.30 -9.83
N ILE A 296 5.17 14.94 -10.28
CA ILE A 296 3.92 15.44 -9.68
C ILE A 296 3.79 14.95 -8.23
N CYS A 297 4.03 13.65 -7.97
CA CYS A 297 3.96 13.07 -6.62
C CYS A 297 4.95 13.73 -5.65
N GLU A 298 6.18 13.97 -6.10
CA GLU A 298 7.24 14.60 -5.30
C GLU A 298 6.85 16.02 -4.91
N MET A 299 6.39 16.81 -5.88
CA MET A 299 5.95 18.20 -5.63
C MET A 299 4.67 18.28 -4.80
N ALA A 300 3.75 17.32 -4.95
CA ALA A 300 2.49 17.25 -4.22
C ALA A 300 2.64 16.66 -2.81
N GLU A 301 3.71 15.93 -2.54
CA GLU A 301 3.93 15.14 -1.32
C GLU A 301 2.83 14.07 -1.06
N VAL A 302 2.10 13.69 -2.12
CA VAL A 302 1.03 12.69 -2.10
C VAL A 302 1.05 11.86 -3.37
N GLN A 303 0.51 10.63 -3.27
CA GLN A 303 0.45 9.69 -4.39
C GLN A 303 -0.96 9.43 -4.91
N LYS A 304 -1.98 10.03 -4.26
CA LYS A 304 -3.39 9.83 -4.60
C LYS A 304 -3.84 10.84 -5.68
N ASP A 305 -4.89 10.51 -6.38
CA ASP A 305 -5.63 11.38 -7.30
C ASP A 305 -4.79 11.96 -8.47
N ILE A 306 -3.67 11.27 -8.81
CA ILE A 306 -2.86 11.60 -9.98
C ILE A 306 -3.17 10.57 -11.07
N GLU A 307 -3.98 11.01 -12.02
CA GLU A 307 -4.56 10.18 -13.09
C GLU A 307 -3.80 10.34 -14.41
N ALA A 308 -4.08 9.45 -15.38
CA ALA A 308 -3.47 9.47 -16.71
C ALA A 308 -3.65 10.83 -17.42
N VAL A 309 -4.79 11.48 -17.25
CA VAL A 309 -5.08 12.79 -17.84
C VAL A 309 -4.07 13.88 -17.42
N HIS A 310 -3.58 13.82 -16.18
CA HIS A 310 -2.60 14.78 -15.68
C HIS A 310 -1.22 14.55 -16.32
N MET A 311 -0.84 13.28 -16.48
CA MET A 311 0.41 12.92 -17.15
C MET A 311 0.39 13.28 -18.63
N GLU A 312 -0.73 13.05 -19.32
CA GLU A 312 -0.94 13.45 -20.72
C GLU A 312 -0.92 14.97 -20.90
N ALA A 313 -1.52 15.70 -19.96
CA ALA A 313 -1.51 17.16 -19.98
C ALA A 313 -0.07 17.73 -19.91
N VAL A 314 0.79 17.15 -19.05
CA VAL A 314 2.21 17.53 -18.96
C VAL A 314 2.98 17.06 -20.20
N ARG A 315 2.78 15.81 -20.62
CA ARG A 315 3.39 15.25 -21.84
C ARG A 315 3.10 16.10 -23.07
N GLY A 316 1.87 16.61 -23.17
CA GLY A 316 1.44 17.47 -24.25
C GLY A 316 2.05 18.88 -24.24
N LEU A 317 2.86 19.25 -23.25
CA LEU A 317 3.61 20.52 -23.22
C LEU A 317 4.95 20.41 -23.94
N PHE A 318 5.56 19.24 -23.97
CA PHE A 318 6.79 18.99 -24.73
C PHE A 318 6.53 19.23 -26.22
N GLY A 319 7.43 19.91 -26.89
CA GLY A 319 7.27 20.30 -28.28
C GLY A 319 6.30 21.48 -28.54
N ARG A 320 5.68 22.07 -27.48
CA ARG A 320 4.86 23.29 -27.62
C ARG A 320 5.69 24.55 -27.43
N GLN A 321 5.07 25.69 -27.80
CA GLN A 321 5.65 27.00 -27.62
C GLN A 321 5.93 27.29 -26.12
N VAL A 322 7.10 27.89 -25.83
CA VAL A 322 7.49 28.34 -24.49
C VAL A 322 6.42 29.25 -23.87
N GLY A 323 6.21 29.10 -22.56
CA GLY A 323 5.21 29.86 -21.81
C GLY A 323 3.82 29.16 -21.77
N LYS A 324 3.57 28.11 -22.54
CA LYS A 324 2.33 27.31 -22.39
C LYS A 324 2.35 26.57 -21.07
N SER A 325 1.19 26.47 -20.41
CA SER A 325 1.07 25.84 -19.11
C SER A 325 -0.20 24.98 -18.98
N ARG A 326 -0.19 24.10 -18.00
CA ARG A 326 -1.33 23.26 -17.57
C ARG A 326 -1.43 23.26 -16.06
N ASP A 327 -2.64 23.38 -15.56
CA ASP A 327 -2.92 23.25 -14.14
C ASP A 327 -3.01 21.76 -13.77
N LEU A 328 -2.47 21.42 -12.61
CA LEU A 328 -2.40 20.07 -12.05
C LEU A 328 -3.06 20.06 -10.66
N PRO A 329 -3.42 18.88 -10.12
CA PRO A 329 -3.89 18.75 -8.75
C PRO A 329 -2.91 19.35 -7.73
N TYR A 330 -3.38 19.54 -6.49
CA TYR A 330 -2.56 20.00 -5.35
C TYR A 330 -1.91 21.36 -5.56
N GLN A 331 -2.61 22.27 -6.27
CA GLN A 331 -2.12 23.60 -6.57
C GLN A 331 -0.78 23.61 -7.33
N LEU A 332 -0.52 22.57 -8.09
CA LEU A 332 0.63 22.51 -8.98
C LEU A 332 0.30 23.05 -10.37
N ARG A 333 1.34 23.46 -11.09
CA ARG A 333 1.28 23.90 -12.49
C ARG A 333 2.49 23.38 -13.24
N ALA A 334 2.25 22.80 -14.41
CA ALA A 334 3.31 22.51 -15.37
C ALA A 334 3.45 23.67 -16.36
N VAL A 335 4.67 24.08 -16.62
CA VAL A 335 5.00 25.22 -17.51
C VAL A 335 6.07 24.80 -18.51
N ARG A 336 5.87 25.09 -19.79
CA ARG A 336 6.86 24.90 -20.84
C ARG A 336 7.90 26.02 -20.78
N THR A 337 9.17 25.67 -20.61
CA THR A 337 10.33 26.56 -20.63
C THR A 337 11.24 26.24 -21.82
N TYR A 338 12.33 26.99 -22.02
CA TYR A 338 13.30 26.71 -23.10
C TYR A 338 14.01 25.35 -22.90
N ALA A 339 14.34 24.98 -21.65
CA ALA A 339 15.07 23.76 -21.35
C ALA A 339 14.16 22.51 -21.29
N GLY A 340 12.85 22.67 -21.04
CA GLY A 340 11.96 21.55 -20.90
C GLY A 340 10.61 21.92 -20.30
N VAL A 341 10.09 21.08 -19.41
CA VAL A 341 8.84 21.32 -18.68
C VAL A 341 9.10 21.37 -17.18
N GLU A 342 8.66 22.45 -16.53
CA GLU A 342 8.75 22.64 -15.09
C GLU A 342 7.43 22.36 -14.41
N ILE A 343 7.45 21.60 -13.33
CA ILE A 343 6.33 21.35 -12.43
C ILE A 343 6.63 22.12 -11.14
N ARG A 344 5.78 23.09 -10.81
CA ARG A 344 5.97 24.00 -9.66
C ARG A 344 4.67 24.28 -8.93
N ARG A 345 4.76 24.79 -7.69
CA ARG A 345 3.58 25.27 -6.96
C ARG A 345 3.07 26.57 -7.60
N ARG A 346 1.75 26.76 -7.57
CA ARG A 346 1.14 28.03 -8.01
C ARG A 346 1.52 29.13 -7.03
N SER A 347 2.01 30.27 -7.52
CA SER A 347 2.16 31.47 -6.71
C SER A 347 0.79 32.19 -6.64
N GLU A 348 0.33 32.49 -5.42
CA GLU A 348 -0.96 33.17 -5.18
C GLU A 348 -1.08 34.54 -5.85
N ASP A 349 0.04 35.25 -6.06
CA ASP A 349 0.08 36.61 -6.61
C ASP A 349 -0.33 36.75 -8.09
N ARG A 350 -0.21 35.69 -8.90
CA ARG A 350 -0.57 35.78 -10.34
C ARG A 350 -2.04 35.55 -10.62
N ASP A 351 -2.73 34.83 -9.76
CA ASP A 351 -4.17 34.55 -9.93
C ASP A 351 -5.02 35.78 -9.50
N GLN A 352 -4.57 36.58 -8.54
CA GLN A 352 -5.23 37.83 -8.17
C GLN A 352 -5.18 38.85 -9.30
N LYS A 353 -4.06 38.98 -10.03
CA LYS A 353 -3.94 39.90 -11.20
C LYS A 353 -4.77 39.48 -12.41
N LYS A 354 -5.02 38.17 -12.61
CA LYS A 354 -5.91 37.69 -13.68
C LYS A 354 -7.39 37.90 -13.37
N ASN A 355 -7.78 37.77 -12.10
CA ASN A 355 -9.16 38.01 -11.69
C ASN A 355 -9.50 39.51 -11.67
N GLN A 356 -8.56 40.39 -11.38
CA GLN A 356 -8.75 41.85 -11.51
C GLN A 356 -8.84 42.32 -12.96
N LYS A 357 -8.14 41.68 -13.92
CA LYS A 357 -8.28 41.97 -15.36
C LYS A 357 -9.51 41.39 -16.03
N LYS A 358 -10.24 40.47 -15.41
CA LYS A 358 -11.53 39.95 -15.90
C LYS A 358 -12.72 40.69 -15.30
N ALA A 359 -12.50 41.51 -14.28
CA ALA A 359 -13.51 42.32 -13.61
C ALA A 359 -13.50 43.79 -14.05
N GLN A 360 -12.62 44.16 -14.96
CA GLN A 360 -12.62 45.40 -15.75
C GLN A 360 -13.00 45.09 -17.22
#